data_2378a0fbbe9ce192c9dbed259f7d5ec9
#
_entry.id   2378a0fbbe9ce192c9dbed259f7d5ec9
#
_cell.length_a   1.000
_cell.length_b   1.000
_cell.length_c   1.000
_cell.angle_alpha   90.00
_cell.angle_beta   90.00
_cell.angle_gamma   90.00
#
_symmetry.space_group_name_H-M   'P 1'
#
loop_
_entity.id
_entity.type
_entity.pdbx_description
1 polymer ?
#
loop_
_entity_poly.entity_id
_entity_poly.type
_entity_poly.pdbx_seq_one_letter_code
_entity_poly.pdbx_strand_id
1 'polypeptide(L)'
;TVLVDNNTLIDRYYLGEPGVAYYLEDGDVRILFDVGYSDIFLRNAQALGIDLSRLQQVVLSHGHNDHTRGLLWLSEQEYFSELQLLAHPEALKPKQFAGEAIGAPFTAQQLQEKCRLRLSKEPVWLTKRLVFLGEIPTLNDFEQRHGFGSAEDPVDLVLDDTALVYRGSEGLFVITGCSHSWICNIIEYA
;
A
#
# COMPACT_ATOMS: atom_id res chain seq x y z
N THR A 1 11.77 6.34 -3.59
CA THR A 1 11.46 7.71 -3.11
C THR A 1 10.22 7.68 -2.24
N VAL A 2 10.27 8.31 -1.05
CA VAL A 2 9.09 8.54 -0.20
C VAL A 2 8.34 9.73 -0.77
N LEU A 3 7.08 9.54 -1.16
CA LEU A 3 6.18 10.60 -1.62
C LEU A 3 5.33 11.13 -0.47
N VAL A 4 4.90 10.25 0.45
CA VAL A 4 4.10 10.61 1.62
C VAL A 4 4.62 9.86 2.84
N ASP A 5 4.73 10.57 3.94
CA ASP A 5 5.01 10.09 5.27
C ASP A 5 4.39 11.08 6.27
N ASN A 6 4.19 10.65 7.50
CA ASN A 6 3.71 11.51 8.61
C ASN A 6 4.76 12.51 9.11
N ASN A 7 5.87 12.64 8.41
CA ASN A 7 6.94 13.58 8.70
C ASN A 7 7.29 14.38 7.44
N THR A 8 7.77 15.60 7.64
CA THR A 8 8.29 16.45 6.57
C THR A 8 9.76 16.80 6.84
N LEU A 9 10.53 16.97 5.77
CA LEU A 9 11.90 17.45 5.86
C LEU A 9 11.91 18.95 6.10
N ILE A 10 12.71 19.39 7.07
CA ILE A 10 12.91 20.82 7.32
C ILE A 10 13.47 21.49 6.05
N ASP A 11 12.99 22.70 5.74
CA ASP A 11 13.43 23.55 4.62
C ASP A 11 13.23 22.93 3.22
N ARG A 12 12.39 21.91 3.06
CA ARG A 12 12.11 21.27 1.77
C ARG A 12 10.71 21.53 1.21
N TYR A 13 9.79 22.01 2.04
CA TYR A 13 8.41 22.38 1.66
C TYR A 13 7.60 21.27 1.01
N TYR A 14 7.95 19.98 1.29
CA TYR A 14 7.11 18.87 0.94
C TYR A 14 5.95 18.76 1.93
N LEU A 15 4.87 18.18 1.47
CA LEU A 15 3.66 17.98 2.27
C LEU A 15 3.73 16.63 2.97
N GLY A 16 3.25 16.56 4.21
CA GLY A 16 3.10 15.33 4.98
C GLY A 16 1.66 15.15 5.42
N GLU A 17 1.27 13.90 5.64
CA GLU A 17 -0.02 13.53 6.22
C GLU A 17 0.13 12.18 6.92
N PRO A 18 -0.80 11.80 7.85
CA PRO A 18 -0.89 10.44 8.33
C PRO A 18 -1.15 9.50 7.15
N GLY A 19 -0.19 8.63 6.84
CA GLY A 19 -0.25 7.75 5.69
C GLY A 19 1.10 7.55 5.02
N VAL A 20 1.12 6.69 4.03
CA VAL A 20 2.34 6.31 3.30
C VAL A 20 2.08 6.27 1.80
N ALA A 21 3.05 6.74 1.02
CA ALA A 21 3.16 6.46 -0.41
C ALA A 21 4.62 6.41 -0.83
N TYR A 22 5.04 5.30 -1.43
CA TYR A 22 6.40 5.09 -1.92
C TYR A 22 6.42 4.91 -3.43
N TYR A 23 7.22 5.70 -4.11
CA TYR A 23 7.55 5.51 -5.52
C TYR A 23 8.80 4.66 -5.65
N LEU A 24 8.69 3.54 -6.36
CA LEU A 24 9.74 2.54 -6.54
C LEU A 24 10.09 2.40 -8.01
N GLU A 25 11.40 2.25 -8.30
CA GLU A 25 11.92 1.98 -9.63
C GLU A 25 12.82 0.75 -9.58
N ASP A 26 12.54 -0.23 -10.44
CA ASP A 26 13.41 -1.38 -10.68
C ASP A 26 13.57 -1.62 -12.19
N GLY A 27 14.68 -1.17 -12.76
CA GLY A 27 14.88 -1.11 -14.18
C GLY A 27 13.88 -0.17 -14.87
N ASP A 28 13.08 -0.70 -15.78
CA ASP A 28 12.04 0.05 -16.48
C ASP A 28 10.67 -0.01 -15.79
N VAL A 29 10.55 -0.74 -14.67
CA VAL A 29 9.29 -0.89 -13.93
C VAL A 29 9.16 0.24 -12.90
N ARG A 30 8.00 0.89 -12.90
CA ARG A 30 7.61 1.98 -12.00
C ARG A 30 6.40 1.55 -11.20
N ILE A 31 6.51 1.60 -9.88
CA ILE A 31 5.51 1.11 -8.94
C ILE A 31 5.21 2.18 -7.91
N LEU A 32 3.95 2.36 -7.59
CA LEU A 32 3.50 3.11 -6.43
C LEU A 32 3.05 2.12 -5.36
N PHE A 33 3.69 2.12 -4.21
CA PHE A 33 3.30 1.31 -3.05
C PHE A 33 2.61 2.21 -2.04
N ASP A 34 1.31 1.97 -1.85
CA ASP A 34 0.33 2.83 -1.20
C ASP A 34 0.17 4.22 -1.86
N VAL A 35 -0.89 4.91 -1.49
CA VAL A 35 -1.27 6.18 -2.11
C VAL A 35 -1.60 7.29 -1.09
N GLY A 36 -1.37 7.04 0.20
CA GLY A 36 -1.68 7.98 1.25
C GLY A 36 -3.18 8.24 1.45
N TYR A 37 -3.48 9.34 2.12
CA TYR A 37 -4.83 9.72 2.53
C TYR A 37 -5.47 10.77 1.60
N SER A 38 -4.68 11.58 0.89
CA SER A 38 -5.15 12.66 0.03
C SER A 38 -4.40 12.72 -1.31
N ASP A 39 -4.44 13.89 -1.99
CA ASP A 39 -3.70 14.14 -3.23
C ASP A 39 -2.21 14.48 -3.01
N ILE A 40 -1.74 14.48 -1.77
CA ILE A 40 -0.39 14.94 -1.41
C ILE A 40 0.69 14.15 -2.16
N PHE A 41 0.51 12.84 -2.39
CA PHE A 41 1.47 12.05 -3.16
C PHE A 41 1.65 12.56 -4.60
N LEU A 42 0.57 13.03 -5.26
CA LEU A 42 0.64 13.64 -6.60
C LEU A 42 1.41 14.96 -6.56
N ARG A 43 1.10 15.80 -5.58
CA ARG A 43 1.74 17.11 -5.41
C ARG A 43 3.23 16.98 -5.08
N ASN A 44 3.59 16.05 -4.20
CA ASN A 44 4.98 15.78 -3.85
C ASN A 44 5.73 15.13 -5.03
N ALA A 45 5.11 14.23 -5.80
CA ALA A 45 5.70 13.68 -7.02
C ALA A 45 6.02 14.81 -8.02
N GLN A 46 5.08 15.73 -8.24
CA GLN A 46 5.30 16.90 -9.10
C GLN A 46 6.46 17.78 -8.58
N ALA A 47 6.49 18.06 -7.28
CA ALA A 47 7.55 18.87 -6.67
C ALA A 47 8.94 18.20 -6.76
N LEU A 48 8.97 16.87 -6.78
CA LEU A 48 10.19 16.05 -6.95
C LEU A 48 10.57 15.81 -8.41
N GLY A 49 9.75 16.26 -9.36
CA GLY A 49 9.97 16.00 -10.80
C GLY A 49 9.74 14.54 -11.21
N ILE A 50 8.94 13.80 -10.42
CA ILE A 50 8.59 12.40 -10.70
C ILE A 50 7.33 12.38 -11.57
N ASP A 51 7.44 11.78 -12.76
CA ASP A 51 6.35 11.61 -13.71
C ASP A 51 5.57 10.32 -13.41
N LEU A 52 4.44 10.45 -12.71
CA LEU A 52 3.58 9.33 -12.36
C LEU A 52 2.76 8.78 -13.54
N SER A 53 2.70 9.46 -14.70
CA SER A 53 2.09 8.90 -15.91
C SER A 53 2.82 7.68 -16.44
N ARG A 54 4.07 7.47 -15.99
CA ARG A 54 4.91 6.32 -16.34
C ARG A 54 4.75 5.12 -15.40
N LEU A 55 3.84 5.20 -14.42
CA LEU A 55 3.52 4.05 -13.56
C LEU A 55 2.96 2.89 -14.38
N GLN A 56 3.35 1.68 -14.03
CA GLN A 56 2.74 0.44 -14.52
C GLN A 56 1.90 -0.23 -13.44
N GLN A 57 2.27 -0.06 -12.17
CA GLN A 57 1.62 -0.77 -11.08
C GLN A 57 1.37 0.13 -9.88
N VAL A 58 0.24 -0.11 -9.23
CA VAL A 58 -0.07 0.35 -7.88
C VAL A 58 -0.22 -0.88 -7.01
N VAL A 59 0.40 -0.89 -5.84
CA VAL A 59 0.34 -2.00 -4.89
C VAL A 59 -0.12 -1.45 -3.55
N LEU A 60 -1.12 -2.07 -2.95
CA LEU A 60 -1.61 -1.69 -1.63
C LEU A 60 -1.04 -2.61 -0.56
N SER A 61 -0.50 -2.03 0.50
CA SER A 61 -0.01 -2.77 1.66
C SER A 61 -1.14 -3.38 2.48
N HIS A 62 -2.23 -2.63 2.64
CA HIS A 62 -3.47 -3.05 3.30
C HIS A 62 -4.59 -2.05 3.00
N GLY A 63 -5.80 -2.27 3.54
CA GLY A 63 -6.99 -1.54 3.14
C GLY A 63 -7.38 -0.33 3.99
N HIS A 64 -6.57 0.12 4.94
CA HIS A 64 -6.91 1.33 5.71
C HIS A 64 -6.83 2.58 4.85
N ASN A 65 -7.66 3.57 5.17
CA ASN A 65 -7.86 4.76 4.35
C ASN A 65 -6.64 5.68 4.25
N ASP A 66 -5.75 5.68 5.24
CA ASP A 66 -4.48 6.40 5.23
C ASP A 66 -3.43 5.80 4.26
N HIS A 67 -3.72 4.64 3.69
CA HIS A 67 -2.94 3.98 2.63
C HIS A 67 -3.66 3.92 1.29
N THR A 68 -4.97 4.04 1.29
CA THR A 68 -5.79 3.75 0.11
C THR A 68 -6.64 4.91 -0.39
N ARG A 69 -6.93 5.91 0.46
CA ARG A 69 -7.87 6.97 0.12
C ARG A 69 -7.38 7.86 -1.04
N GLY A 70 -6.06 7.97 -1.22
CA GLY A 70 -5.45 8.63 -2.39
C GLY A 70 -5.90 8.05 -3.74
N LEU A 71 -6.45 6.83 -3.77
CA LEU A 71 -7.06 6.25 -4.99
C LEU A 71 -8.16 7.14 -5.58
N LEU A 72 -8.85 7.96 -4.77
CA LEU A 72 -9.85 8.91 -5.29
C LEU A 72 -9.23 9.86 -6.32
N TRP A 73 -8.08 10.44 -6.00
CA TRP A 73 -7.38 11.39 -6.89
C TRP A 73 -6.56 10.69 -7.97
N LEU A 74 -6.00 9.51 -7.68
CA LEU A 74 -5.29 8.73 -8.68
C LEU A 74 -6.24 8.25 -9.77
N SER A 75 -7.49 7.87 -9.41
CA SER A 75 -8.49 7.40 -10.38
C SER A 75 -9.02 8.47 -11.33
N GLU A 76 -8.72 9.74 -11.06
CA GLU A 76 -9.03 10.87 -11.95
C GLU A 76 -7.95 11.12 -13.01
N GLN A 77 -6.78 10.45 -12.89
CA GLN A 77 -5.70 10.57 -13.86
C GLN A 77 -5.99 9.76 -15.11
N GLU A 78 -5.72 10.33 -16.29
CA GLU A 78 -6.00 9.70 -17.59
C GLU A 78 -5.33 8.32 -17.74
N TYR A 79 -4.16 8.14 -17.14
CA TYR A 79 -3.39 6.89 -17.20
C TYR A 79 -3.88 5.81 -16.22
N PHE A 80 -4.83 6.09 -15.34
CA PHE A 80 -5.26 5.14 -14.32
C PHE A 80 -5.82 3.84 -14.89
N SER A 81 -6.56 3.90 -15.99
CA SER A 81 -7.14 2.72 -16.66
C SER A 81 -6.09 1.72 -17.17
N GLU A 82 -4.87 2.18 -17.41
CA GLU A 82 -3.76 1.36 -17.89
C GLU A 82 -2.98 0.70 -16.74
N LEU A 83 -3.17 1.16 -15.51
CA LEU A 83 -2.45 0.65 -14.34
C LEU A 83 -2.93 -0.75 -13.94
N GLN A 84 -1.99 -1.59 -13.50
CA GLN A 84 -2.31 -2.77 -12.72
C GLN A 84 -2.35 -2.39 -11.23
N LEU A 85 -3.50 -2.57 -10.57
CA LEU A 85 -3.62 -2.44 -9.13
C LEU A 85 -3.57 -3.82 -8.50
N LEU A 86 -2.57 -4.06 -7.65
CA LEU A 86 -2.39 -5.30 -6.90
C LEU A 86 -2.71 -5.07 -5.43
N ALA A 87 -3.57 -5.91 -4.86
CA ALA A 87 -3.91 -5.87 -3.45
C ALA A 87 -4.27 -7.27 -2.92
N HIS A 88 -4.26 -7.42 -1.61
CA HIS A 88 -4.91 -8.57 -0.97
C HIS A 88 -6.44 -8.45 -1.11
N PRO A 89 -7.20 -9.56 -1.25
CA PRO A 89 -8.67 -9.49 -1.40
C PRO A 89 -9.39 -8.77 -0.26
N GLU A 90 -8.90 -8.87 0.98
CA GLU A 90 -9.50 -8.22 2.15
C GLU A 90 -9.25 -6.70 2.19
N ALA A 91 -8.26 -6.18 1.44
CA ALA A 91 -7.92 -4.74 1.43
C ALA A 91 -9.04 -3.87 0.86
N LEU A 92 -9.91 -4.45 0.03
CA LEU A 92 -11.02 -3.72 -0.61
C LEU A 92 -12.38 -4.01 0.03
N LYS A 93 -12.40 -4.68 1.17
CA LYS A 93 -13.60 -4.87 1.98
C LYS A 93 -13.84 -3.65 2.89
N PRO A 94 -15.11 -3.35 3.23
CA PRO A 94 -15.41 -2.31 4.19
C PRO A 94 -14.73 -2.57 5.54
N LYS A 95 -14.15 -1.53 6.11
CA LYS A 95 -13.51 -1.53 7.43
C LYS A 95 -14.07 -0.38 8.26
N GLN A 96 -14.24 -0.60 9.56
CA GLN A 96 -14.79 0.39 10.49
C GLN A 96 -13.99 0.43 11.79
N PHE A 97 -13.95 1.60 12.40
CA PHE A 97 -13.39 1.81 13.72
C PHE A 97 -14.17 2.92 14.44
N ALA A 98 -14.71 2.63 15.62
CA ALA A 98 -15.54 3.57 16.41
C ALA A 98 -16.70 4.18 15.62
N GLY A 99 -17.37 3.37 14.76
CA GLY A 99 -18.47 3.80 13.91
C GLY A 99 -18.08 4.59 12.66
N GLU A 100 -16.79 4.88 12.44
CA GLU A 100 -16.28 5.56 11.26
C GLU A 100 -15.75 4.58 10.23
N ALA A 101 -16.01 4.87 8.94
CA ALA A 101 -15.45 4.09 7.84
C ALA A 101 -13.96 4.42 7.67
N ILE A 102 -13.10 3.41 7.84
CA ILE A 102 -11.64 3.52 7.71
C ILE A 102 -11.08 2.68 6.56
N GLY A 103 -11.93 2.11 5.73
CA GLY A 103 -11.54 1.26 4.62
C GLY A 103 -11.21 2.00 3.32
N ALA A 104 -10.84 1.22 2.30
CA ALA A 104 -10.58 1.72 0.96
C ALA A 104 -11.81 2.42 0.35
N PRO A 105 -11.60 3.49 -0.47
CA PRO A 105 -12.70 4.28 -1.01
C PRO A 105 -13.47 3.58 -2.14
N PHE A 106 -12.93 2.49 -2.68
CA PHE A 106 -13.53 1.71 -3.75
C PHE A 106 -13.63 0.24 -3.37
N THR A 107 -14.71 -0.39 -3.79
CA THR A 107 -14.83 -1.85 -3.78
C THR A 107 -14.04 -2.48 -4.92
N ALA A 108 -13.79 -3.81 -4.84
CA ALA A 108 -13.15 -4.55 -5.92
C ALA A 108 -13.90 -4.42 -7.25
N GLN A 109 -15.24 -4.45 -7.22
CA GLN A 109 -16.06 -4.29 -8.42
C GLN A 109 -15.84 -2.91 -9.08
N GLN A 110 -15.86 -1.83 -8.28
CA GLN A 110 -15.63 -0.48 -8.79
C GLN A 110 -14.24 -0.30 -9.40
N LEU A 111 -13.21 -0.93 -8.80
CA LEU A 111 -11.84 -0.87 -9.34
C LEU A 111 -11.68 -1.71 -10.61
N GLN A 112 -12.36 -2.85 -10.74
CA GLN A 112 -12.35 -3.65 -11.98
C GLN A 112 -12.89 -2.87 -13.20
N GLU A 113 -13.81 -1.94 -12.97
CA GLU A 113 -14.35 -1.06 -14.01
C GLU A 113 -13.39 0.08 -14.40
N LYS A 114 -12.42 0.39 -13.55
CA LYS A 114 -11.54 1.56 -13.67
C LYS A 114 -10.09 1.23 -14.08
N CYS A 115 -9.58 0.06 -13.68
CA CYS A 115 -8.19 -0.34 -13.92
C CYS A 115 -8.05 -1.86 -13.98
N ARG A 116 -6.83 -2.33 -14.23
CA ARG A 116 -6.53 -3.78 -14.25
C ARG A 116 -6.34 -4.28 -12.83
N LEU A 117 -7.42 -4.64 -12.15
CA LEU A 117 -7.35 -5.15 -10.77
C LEU A 117 -6.83 -6.60 -10.73
N ARG A 118 -5.82 -6.84 -9.89
CA ARG A 118 -5.32 -8.15 -9.50
C ARG A 118 -5.41 -8.31 -7.99
N LEU A 119 -6.07 -9.36 -7.54
CA LEU A 119 -6.15 -9.70 -6.11
C LEU A 119 -5.35 -10.98 -5.86
N SER A 120 -4.53 -11.00 -4.79
CA SER A 120 -3.74 -12.17 -4.43
C SER A 120 -3.54 -12.27 -2.92
N LYS A 121 -3.69 -13.49 -2.40
CA LYS A 121 -3.22 -13.89 -1.07
C LYS A 121 -1.80 -14.45 -1.11
N GLU A 122 -1.39 -14.91 -2.29
CA GLU A 122 -0.10 -15.55 -2.51
C GLU A 122 0.95 -14.52 -2.95
N PRO A 123 2.24 -14.83 -2.77
CA PRO A 123 3.30 -13.98 -3.26
C PRO A 123 3.22 -13.74 -4.77
N VAL A 124 3.48 -12.49 -5.18
CA VAL A 124 3.46 -12.06 -6.58
C VAL A 124 4.75 -11.33 -6.91
N TRP A 125 5.53 -11.87 -7.85
CA TRP A 125 6.68 -11.18 -8.38
C TRP A 125 6.26 -10.01 -9.28
N LEU A 126 6.66 -8.80 -8.90
CA LEU A 126 6.43 -7.55 -9.63
C LEU A 126 7.53 -7.33 -10.67
N THR A 127 8.75 -7.72 -10.31
CA THR A 127 9.94 -7.74 -11.17
C THR A 127 10.73 -9.02 -10.90
N LYS A 128 11.91 -9.17 -11.49
CA LYS A 128 12.83 -10.29 -11.18
C LYS A 128 13.40 -10.21 -9.76
N ARG A 129 13.29 -9.05 -9.10
CA ARG A 129 13.92 -8.79 -7.80
C ARG A 129 12.95 -8.29 -6.73
N LEU A 130 11.76 -7.85 -7.12
CA LEU A 130 10.76 -7.29 -6.21
C LEU A 130 9.54 -8.19 -6.14
N VAL A 131 9.15 -8.59 -4.94
CA VAL A 131 7.99 -9.45 -4.69
C VAL A 131 7.03 -8.78 -3.71
N PHE A 132 5.72 -8.90 -3.98
CA PHE A 132 4.63 -8.67 -3.05
C PHE A 132 4.43 -9.96 -2.26
N LEU A 133 4.39 -9.91 -0.93
CA LEU A 133 4.37 -11.11 -0.11
C LEU A 133 3.00 -11.81 -0.02
N GLY A 134 1.92 -11.08 -0.25
CA GLY A 134 0.57 -11.63 -0.02
C GLY A 134 0.20 -11.65 1.46
N GLU A 135 -0.61 -12.61 1.88
CA GLU A 135 -1.01 -12.80 3.27
C GLU A 135 0.16 -13.31 4.11
N ILE A 136 0.62 -12.51 5.08
CA ILE A 136 1.75 -12.86 5.94
C ILE A 136 1.24 -13.73 7.09
N PRO A 137 1.77 -14.95 7.29
CA PRO A 137 1.36 -15.81 8.38
C PRO A 137 1.92 -15.35 9.75
N THR A 138 1.29 -15.79 10.84
CA THR A 138 1.89 -15.67 12.17
C THR A 138 2.91 -16.80 12.35
N LEU A 139 4.19 -16.48 12.44
CA LEU A 139 5.29 -17.43 12.47
C LEU A 139 5.92 -17.59 13.85
N ASN A 140 5.66 -16.67 14.76
CA ASN A 140 6.20 -16.70 16.12
C ASN A 140 5.08 -16.58 17.17
N ASP A 141 5.42 -16.81 18.46
CA ASP A 141 4.47 -16.81 19.57
C ASP A 141 4.40 -15.49 20.33
N PHE A 142 5.27 -14.55 20.04
CA PHE A 142 5.34 -13.24 20.72
C PHE A 142 4.72 -12.09 19.92
N GLU A 143 4.59 -12.22 18.60
CA GLU A 143 3.90 -11.29 17.73
C GLU A 143 2.59 -11.90 17.21
N GLN A 144 1.52 -11.75 18.00
CA GLN A 144 0.21 -12.23 17.62
C GLN A 144 -0.62 -11.12 16.98
N ARG A 145 -1.42 -11.43 15.96
CA ARG A 145 -2.36 -10.47 15.40
C ARG A 145 -3.38 -10.06 16.42
N HIS A 146 -3.50 -8.77 16.63
CA HIS A 146 -4.55 -8.18 17.44
C HIS A 146 -5.61 -7.58 16.54
N GLY A 147 -6.88 -7.80 16.86
CA GLY A 147 -7.97 -7.21 16.11
C GLY A 147 -8.00 -5.70 16.23
N PHE A 148 -8.18 -5.03 15.11
CA PHE A 148 -8.43 -3.60 15.02
C PHE A 148 -9.95 -3.39 15.02
N GLY A 149 -10.46 -2.70 16.01
CA GLY A 149 -11.89 -2.48 16.15
C GLY A 149 -12.26 -1.91 17.52
N SER A 150 -13.46 -1.41 17.64
CA SER A 150 -14.07 -1.03 18.93
C SER A 150 -14.97 -2.16 19.44
N ALA A 151 -15.52 -2.00 20.66
CA ALA A 151 -16.45 -2.99 21.21
C ALA A 151 -17.74 -3.16 20.39
N GLU A 152 -18.07 -2.20 19.54
CA GLU A 152 -19.30 -2.14 18.73
C GLU A 152 -19.06 -2.50 17.25
N ASP A 153 -17.80 -2.52 16.79
CA ASP A 153 -17.44 -2.79 15.41
C ASP A 153 -17.00 -4.25 15.19
N PRO A 154 -17.15 -4.77 13.97
CA PRO A 154 -16.51 -6.03 13.60
C PRO A 154 -15.00 -5.94 13.78
N VAL A 155 -14.40 -6.95 14.37
CA VAL A 155 -12.94 -7.02 14.55
C VAL A 155 -12.27 -7.23 13.19
N ASP A 156 -11.44 -6.27 12.76
CA ASP A 156 -10.56 -6.41 11.60
C ASP A 156 -9.20 -6.96 12.07
N LEU A 157 -8.87 -8.18 11.67
CA LEU A 157 -7.56 -8.79 11.93
C LEU A 157 -6.46 -8.30 10.99
N VAL A 158 -6.80 -7.42 10.06
CA VAL A 158 -5.90 -6.86 9.03
C VAL A 158 -5.10 -7.98 8.33
N LEU A 159 -5.82 -9.03 7.89
CA LEU A 159 -5.22 -10.16 7.18
C LEU A 159 -4.62 -9.75 5.83
N ASP A 160 -5.03 -8.60 5.34
CA ASP A 160 -4.56 -7.97 4.12
C ASP A 160 -3.21 -7.25 4.26
N ASP A 161 -2.68 -7.11 5.49
CA ASP A 161 -1.38 -6.49 5.69
C ASP A 161 -0.26 -7.30 5.04
N THR A 162 0.52 -6.61 4.22
CA THR A 162 1.60 -7.19 3.43
C THR A 162 2.79 -6.25 3.31
N ALA A 163 3.86 -6.76 2.73
CA ALA A 163 5.07 -6.01 2.45
C ALA A 163 5.60 -6.30 1.05
N LEU A 164 6.49 -5.43 0.58
CA LEU A 164 7.32 -5.68 -0.58
C LEU A 164 8.73 -6.08 -0.13
N VAL A 165 9.31 -7.05 -0.82
CA VAL A 165 10.70 -7.46 -0.58
C VAL A 165 11.50 -7.33 -1.86
N TYR A 166 12.57 -6.55 -1.79
CA TYR A 166 13.51 -6.39 -2.89
C TYR A 166 14.80 -7.14 -2.61
N ARG A 167 15.19 -8.00 -3.56
CA ARG A 167 16.45 -8.77 -3.50
C ARG A 167 17.57 -7.94 -4.11
N GLY A 168 18.36 -7.29 -3.26
CA GLY A 168 19.57 -6.56 -3.62
C GLY A 168 20.81 -7.46 -3.71
N SER A 169 21.95 -6.87 -4.05
CA SER A 169 23.25 -7.56 -4.07
C SER A 169 23.76 -7.91 -2.67
N GLU A 170 23.40 -7.14 -1.67
CA GLU A 170 23.92 -7.25 -0.29
C GLU A 170 22.88 -7.80 0.70
N GLY A 171 21.68 -8.15 0.23
CA GLY A 171 20.61 -8.70 1.06
C GLY A 171 19.23 -8.28 0.61
N LEU A 172 18.26 -8.50 1.50
CA LEU A 172 16.87 -8.16 1.28
C LEU A 172 16.56 -6.76 1.84
N PHE A 173 15.78 -5.98 1.07
CA PHE A 173 15.17 -4.74 1.53
C PHE A 173 13.68 -5.00 1.69
N VAL A 174 13.19 -4.90 2.91
CA VAL A 174 11.78 -5.06 3.24
C VAL A 174 11.14 -3.68 3.32
N ILE A 175 10.06 -3.47 2.55
CA ILE A 175 9.32 -2.22 2.46
C ILE A 175 7.90 -2.51 2.95
N THR A 176 7.52 -1.86 4.04
CA THR A 176 6.23 -2.10 4.71
C THR A 176 5.33 -0.88 4.67
N GLY A 177 4.03 -1.09 4.82
CA GLY A 177 3.08 -0.07 5.28
C GLY A 177 3.11 0.03 6.81
N CYS A 178 1.96 -0.21 7.45
CA CYS A 178 1.82 -0.16 8.91
C CYS A 178 2.40 -1.36 9.68
N SER A 179 2.68 -2.47 9.00
CA SER A 179 3.19 -3.71 9.62
C SER A 179 2.24 -4.32 10.67
N HIS A 180 0.94 -4.38 10.39
CA HIS A 180 -0.07 -5.01 11.25
C HIS A 180 0.17 -6.51 11.45
N SER A 181 0.90 -7.16 10.54
CA SER A 181 1.37 -8.55 10.67
C SER A 181 2.54 -8.70 11.63
N TRP A 182 3.03 -7.57 12.16
CA TRP A 182 4.21 -7.41 12.99
C TRP A 182 5.52 -7.69 12.25
N ILE A 183 6.54 -6.92 12.62
CA ILE A 183 7.77 -6.83 11.82
C ILE A 183 8.59 -8.12 11.81
N CYS A 184 8.60 -8.90 12.91
CA CYS A 184 9.34 -10.16 12.93
C CYS A 184 8.68 -11.21 12.04
N ASN A 185 7.33 -11.30 12.05
CA ASN A 185 6.61 -12.18 11.12
C ASN A 185 6.88 -11.79 9.67
N ILE A 186 6.90 -10.48 9.35
CA ILE A 186 7.20 -9.98 8.00
C ILE A 186 8.62 -10.38 7.59
N ILE A 187 9.61 -10.15 8.45
CA ILE A 187 11.02 -10.45 8.15
C ILE A 187 11.26 -11.96 8.04
N GLU A 188 10.63 -12.77 8.89
CA GLU A 188 10.77 -14.23 8.87
C GLU A 188 10.13 -14.84 7.63
N TYR A 189 9.04 -14.22 7.12
CA TYR A 189 8.37 -14.68 5.91
C TYR A 189 9.06 -14.22 4.62
N ALA A 190 9.85 -13.14 4.66
CA ALA A 190 10.55 -12.53 3.54
C ALA A 190 11.73 -13.37 3.05
#